data_6075e1972495766d6051706595b47f0a
#
_entry.id   6075e1972495766d6051706595b47f0a
#
_cell.length_a   1.000
_cell.length_b   1.000
_cell.length_c   1.000
_cell.angle_alpha   90.00
_cell.angle_beta   90.00
_cell.angle_gamma   90.00
#
_symmetry.space_group_name_H-M   'P 1'
#
loop_
_entity.id
_entity.type
_entity.pdbx_description
1 polymer ?
#
loop_
_entity_poly.entity_id
_entity_poly.type
_entity_poly.pdbx_seq_one_letter_code
_entity_poly.pdbx_strand_id
1 'polypeptide(L)'
;TLGVLRVCRSVIPLMKNGGRIINVSSGMGQLEDMESGSIAYRLSKTALNALSKVMSNELSSRNIKVNAICPGWVQTDMGGSSANLTVEESTDRIIKFALEDSFPNGKFLQHGEIIPW
;
A
#
# COMPACT_ATOMS: atom_id res chain seq x y z
N THR A 1 2.52 -5.81 9.40
CA THR A 1 2.23 -6.86 8.40
C THR A 1 1.24 -7.91 8.91
N LEU A 2 1.50 -8.60 10.04
CA LEU A 2 0.60 -9.65 10.55
C LEU A 2 -0.80 -9.13 10.89
N GLY A 3 -0.93 -7.91 11.40
CA GLY A 3 -2.24 -7.29 11.63
C GLY A 3 -3.04 -7.15 10.34
N VAL A 4 -2.41 -6.66 9.26
CA VAL A 4 -3.05 -6.56 7.93
C VAL A 4 -3.50 -7.94 7.44
N LEU A 5 -2.65 -8.96 7.53
CA LEU A 5 -3.01 -10.33 7.12
C LEU A 5 -4.23 -10.85 7.90
N ARG A 6 -4.29 -10.62 9.21
CA ARG A 6 -5.43 -11.02 10.05
C ARG A 6 -6.72 -10.32 9.64
N VAL A 7 -6.67 -9.00 9.46
CA VAL A 7 -7.82 -8.22 8.98
C VAL A 7 -8.27 -8.71 7.61
N CYS A 8 -7.36 -8.88 6.66
CA CYS A 8 -7.68 -9.38 5.33
C CYS A 8 -8.35 -10.76 5.39
N ARG A 9 -7.83 -11.70 6.17
CA ARG A 9 -8.45 -13.03 6.33
C ARG A 9 -9.88 -12.96 6.84
N SER A 10 -10.19 -12.01 7.71
CA SER A 10 -11.54 -11.83 8.25
C SER A 10 -12.48 -11.11 7.28
N VAL A 11 -11.98 -10.17 6.49
CA VAL A 11 -12.80 -9.31 5.63
C VAL A 11 -13.01 -9.91 4.23
N ILE A 12 -11.99 -10.57 3.65
CA ILE A 12 -12.04 -11.10 2.28
C ILE A 12 -13.24 -12.05 2.06
N PRO A 13 -13.62 -12.96 2.98
CA PRO A 13 -14.81 -13.80 2.79
C PRO A 13 -16.10 -12.99 2.62
N LEU A 14 -16.15 -11.79 3.19
CA LEU A 14 -17.32 -10.89 3.15
C LEU A 14 -17.31 -9.95 1.91
N MET A 15 -16.18 -9.85 1.21
CA MET A 15 -16.06 -9.00 0.04
C MET A 15 -16.81 -9.58 -1.17
N LYS A 16 -17.46 -8.71 -1.92
CA LYS A 16 -17.98 -9.06 -3.26
C LYS A 16 -16.84 -9.21 -4.26
N ASN A 17 -17.07 -9.95 -5.34
CA ASN A 17 -16.15 -10.00 -6.48
C ASN A 17 -16.00 -8.60 -7.08
N GLY A 18 -14.81 -8.28 -7.57
CA GLY A 18 -14.48 -6.94 -8.09
C GLY A 18 -14.07 -5.93 -7.01
N GLY A 19 -13.92 -6.36 -5.75
CA GLY A 19 -13.48 -5.50 -4.65
C GLY A 19 -12.03 -5.00 -4.80
N ARG A 20 -11.67 -4.01 -4.00
CA ARG A 20 -10.32 -3.39 -3.99
C ARG A 20 -9.75 -3.41 -2.57
N ILE A 21 -8.47 -3.74 -2.46
CA ILE A 21 -7.69 -3.68 -1.22
C ILE A 21 -6.48 -2.79 -1.48
N ILE A 22 -6.31 -1.77 -0.66
CA ILE A 22 -5.16 -0.87 -0.70
C ILE A 22 -4.44 -0.98 0.64
N ASN A 23 -3.22 -1.50 0.60
CA ASN A 23 -2.36 -1.60 1.76
C ASN A 23 -1.45 -0.38 1.83
N VAL A 24 -1.59 0.45 2.87
CA VAL A 24 -0.72 1.62 3.07
C VAL A 24 0.65 1.17 3.55
N SER A 25 1.60 1.17 2.63
CA SER A 25 3.00 0.80 2.85
C SER A 25 3.88 2.05 3.02
N SER A 26 5.10 2.00 2.52
CA SER A 26 6.08 3.11 2.55
C SER A 26 7.15 2.87 1.50
N GLY A 27 7.73 3.93 0.93
CA GLY A 27 8.93 3.85 0.11
C GLY A 27 10.10 3.17 0.84
N MET A 28 10.16 3.28 2.18
CA MET A 28 11.15 2.58 2.99
C MET A 28 11.01 1.04 2.97
N GLY A 29 9.95 0.50 2.40
CA GLY A 29 9.77 -0.93 2.16
C GLY A 29 10.16 -1.39 0.76
N GLN A 30 10.62 -0.48 -0.10
CA GLN A 30 11.07 -0.75 -1.45
C GLN A 30 12.46 -1.41 -1.41
N LEU A 31 12.63 -2.54 -2.12
CA LEU A 31 13.91 -3.27 -2.11
C LEU A 31 14.97 -2.58 -2.96
N GLU A 32 14.57 -1.97 -4.08
CA GLU A 32 15.50 -1.32 -5.01
C GLU A 32 16.26 -0.15 -4.36
N ASP A 33 15.57 0.63 -3.52
CA ASP A 33 16.14 1.80 -2.83
C ASP A 33 16.33 1.54 -1.32
N MET A 34 16.68 0.30 -0.95
CA MET A 34 16.84 -0.07 0.45
C MET A 34 18.11 0.57 1.05
N GLU A 35 17.89 1.50 1.97
CA GLU A 35 18.96 2.19 2.69
C GLU A 35 19.19 1.61 4.09
N SER A 36 20.18 2.11 4.80
CA SER A 36 20.46 1.76 6.20
C SER A 36 19.48 2.40 7.19
N GLY A 37 19.44 1.91 8.41
CA GLY A 37 18.59 2.43 9.50
C GLY A 37 17.16 1.92 9.47
N SER A 38 16.45 2.17 10.54
CA SER A 38 15.02 1.81 10.71
C SER A 38 14.68 0.36 10.33
N ILE A 39 15.53 -0.60 10.66
CA ILE A 39 15.48 -1.98 10.18
C ILE A 39 14.09 -2.61 10.38
N ALA A 40 13.55 -2.53 11.59
CA ALA A 40 12.24 -3.14 11.91
C ALA A 40 11.11 -2.53 11.06
N TYR A 41 11.13 -1.22 10.83
CA TYR A 41 10.14 -0.52 10.01
C TYR A 41 10.28 -0.94 8.54
N ARG A 42 11.50 -0.89 7.98
CA ARG A 42 11.79 -1.31 6.61
C ARG A 42 11.33 -2.75 6.37
N LEU A 43 11.74 -3.69 7.21
CA LEU A 43 11.32 -5.09 7.11
C LEU A 43 9.80 -5.24 7.19
N SER A 44 9.12 -4.49 8.07
CA SER A 44 7.67 -4.56 8.19
C SER A 44 6.95 -4.09 6.93
N LYS A 45 7.47 -3.06 6.26
CA LYS A 45 6.87 -2.51 5.04
C LYS A 45 7.23 -3.34 3.80
N THR A 46 8.45 -3.88 3.71
CA THR A 46 8.81 -4.86 2.68
C THR A 46 7.94 -6.12 2.77
N ALA A 47 7.75 -6.64 3.98
CA ALA A 47 6.85 -7.78 4.20
C ALA A 47 5.38 -7.45 3.84
N LEU A 48 4.93 -6.21 4.03
CA LEU A 48 3.60 -5.76 3.61
C LEU A 48 3.50 -5.68 2.08
N ASN A 49 4.54 -5.21 1.40
CA ASN A 49 4.64 -5.20 -0.05
C ASN A 49 4.54 -6.63 -0.60
N ALA A 50 5.33 -7.56 -0.07
CA ALA A 50 5.27 -8.97 -0.45
C ALA A 50 3.88 -9.58 -0.21
N LEU A 51 3.27 -9.33 0.96
CA LEU A 51 1.91 -9.77 1.26
C LEU A 51 0.90 -9.24 0.22
N SER A 52 0.99 -7.96 -0.13
CA SER A 52 0.09 -7.35 -1.12
C SER A 52 0.21 -8.03 -2.47
N LYS A 53 1.44 -8.35 -2.89
CA LYS A 53 1.71 -9.05 -4.14
C LYS A 53 1.16 -10.48 -4.13
N VAL A 54 1.38 -11.24 -3.07
CA VAL A 54 0.83 -12.60 -2.92
C VAL A 54 -0.69 -12.57 -2.98
N MET A 55 -1.32 -11.70 -2.18
CA MET A 55 -2.78 -11.59 -2.15
C MET A 55 -3.38 -11.17 -3.50
N SER A 56 -2.70 -10.33 -4.27
CA SER A 56 -3.15 -9.91 -5.60
C SER A 56 -3.29 -11.09 -6.58
N ASN A 57 -2.41 -12.09 -6.44
CA ASN A 57 -2.46 -13.31 -7.24
C ASN A 57 -3.54 -14.28 -6.72
N GLU A 58 -3.60 -14.51 -5.41
CA GLU A 58 -4.58 -15.42 -4.79
C GLU A 58 -6.03 -14.98 -5.03
N LEU A 59 -6.29 -13.67 -5.06
CA LEU A 59 -7.63 -13.11 -5.18
C LEU A 59 -8.04 -12.78 -6.63
N SER A 60 -7.17 -13.04 -7.59
CA SER A 60 -7.38 -12.72 -9.01
C SER A 60 -8.62 -13.40 -9.59
N SER A 61 -8.90 -14.66 -9.21
CA SER A 61 -10.09 -15.42 -9.68
C SER A 61 -11.41 -14.78 -9.22
N ARG A 62 -11.41 -14.03 -8.14
CA ARG A 62 -12.55 -13.24 -7.65
C ARG A 62 -12.57 -11.82 -8.19
N ASN A 63 -11.64 -11.46 -9.08
CA ASN A 63 -11.43 -10.09 -9.55
C ASN A 63 -11.26 -9.07 -8.39
N ILE A 64 -10.75 -9.51 -7.23
CA ILE A 64 -10.39 -8.61 -6.13
C ILE A 64 -8.95 -8.13 -6.37
N LYS A 65 -8.81 -6.85 -6.56
CA LYS A 65 -7.53 -6.22 -6.87
C LYS A 65 -6.84 -5.75 -5.59
N VAL A 66 -5.56 -6.06 -5.44
CA VAL A 66 -4.76 -5.71 -4.25
C VAL A 66 -3.52 -4.94 -4.68
N ASN A 67 -3.32 -3.77 -4.10
CA ASN A 67 -2.13 -2.95 -4.33
C ASN A 67 -1.54 -2.47 -3.01
N ALA A 68 -0.24 -2.17 -3.02
CA ALA A 68 0.41 -1.40 -1.97
C ALA A 68 0.56 0.06 -2.43
N ILE A 69 0.49 1.00 -1.49
CA ILE A 69 0.69 2.42 -1.78
C ILE A 69 1.66 3.04 -0.76
N CYS A 70 2.59 3.84 -1.25
CA CYS A 70 3.36 4.76 -0.43
C CYS A 70 2.62 6.11 -0.37
N PRO A 71 2.22 6.59 0.81
CA PRO A 71 1.52 7.87 0.94
C PRO A 71 2.42 9.08 0.68
N GLY A 72 3.74 8.89 0.55
CA GLY A 72 4.74 9.94 0.56
C GLY A 72 5.17 10.30 1.98
N TRP A 73 5.95 11.37 2.13
CA TRP A 73 6.34 11.92 3.43
C TRP A 73 5.34 12.99 3.84
N VAL A 74 4.51 12.65 4.84
CA VAL A 74 3.30 13.38 5.20
C VAL A 74 3.44 14.04 6.57
N GLN A 75 2.96 15.26 6.72
CA GLN A 75 2.94 16.04 7.96
C GLN A 75 1.97 15.42 8.97
N THR A 76 2.48 14.49 9.76
CA THR A 76 1.81 13.75 10.84
C THR A 76 2.73 13.74 12.06
N ASP A 77 2.27 13.22 13.18
CA ASP A 77 3.13 13.01 14.36
C ASP A 77 4.39 12.18 14.03
N MET A 78 4.27 11.23 13.12
CA MET A 78 5.39 10.40 12.66
C MET A 78 6.28 11.13 11.64
N GLY A 79 5.68 11.86 10.71
CA GLY A 79 6.41 12.51 9.61
C GLY A 79 7.07 13.83 10.01
N GLY A 80 6.55 14.48 11.03
CA GLY A 80 7.00 15.80 11.50
C GLY A 80 6.56 16.95 10.58
N SER A 81 6.76 18.18 11.06
CA SER A 81 6.37 19.40 10.34
C SER A 81 7.21 19.71 9.11
N SER A 82 8.37 19.05 8.97
CA SER A 82 9.26 19.22 7.81
C SER A 82 8.88 18.35 6.61
N ALA A 83 7.86 17.49 6.76
CA ALA A 83 7.38 16.67 5.65
C ALA A 83 6.83 17.54 4.52
N ASN A 84 6.98 17.05 3.30
CA ASN A 84 6.69 17.82 2.07
C ASN A 84 5.23 17.74 1.60
N LEU A 85 4.41 16.91 2.24
CA LEU A 85 2.98 16.77 1.91
C LEU A 85 2.12 17.03 3.14
N THR A 86 1.01 17.71 2.95
CA THR A 86 -0.05 17.76 3.96
C THR A 86 -0.82 16.44 4.02
N VAL A 87 -1.60 16.25 5.07
CA VAL A 87 -2.50 15.09 5.19
C VAL A 87 -3.52 15.09 4.07
N GLU A 88 -4.11 16.25 3.77
CA GLU A 88 -5.10 16.43 2.73
C GLU A 88 -4.55 16.05 1.35
N GLU A 89 -3.39 16.60 0.96
CA GLU A 89 -2.75 16.29 -0.33
C GLU A 89 -2.48 14.79 -0.50
N SER A 90 -1.96 14.14 0.53
CA SER A 90 -1.69 12.71 0.50
C SER A 90 -2.98 11.89 0.40
N THR A 91 -4.00 12.26 1.19
CA THR A 91 -5.28 11.57 1.24
C THR A 91 -6.03 11.69 -0.09
N ASP A 92 -6.06 12.88 -0.69
CA ASP A 92 -6.70 13.12 -1.98
C ASP A 92 -6.10 12.24 -3.08
N ARG A 93 -4.78 12.08 -3.10
CA ARG A 93 -4.10 11.19 -4.04
C ARG A 93 -4.51 9.73 -3.84
N ILE A 94 -4.60 9.27 -2.59
CA ILE A 94 -5.01 7.90 -2.27
C ILE A 94 -6.47 7.67 -2.67
N ILE A 95 -7.36 8.60 -2.36
CA ILE A 95 -8.79 8.51 -2.70
C ILE A 95 -8.97 8.52 -4.22
N LYS A 96 -8.32 9.44 -4.92
CA LYS A 96 -8.35 9.49 -6.38
C LYS A 96 -7.94 8.15 -6.98
N PHE A 97 -6.81 7.59 -6.55
CA PHE A 97 -6.36 6.28 -6.99
C PHE A 97 -7.37 5.17 -6.67
N ALA A 98 -7.94 5.18 -5.46
CA ALA A 98 -8.91 4.16 -5.04
C ALA A 98 -10.18 4.14 -5.91
N LEU A 99 -10.55 5.28 -6.51
CA LEU A 99 -11.75 5.46 -7.31
C LEU A 99 -11.51 5.33 -8.83
N GLU A 100 -10.26 5.23 -9.29
CA GLU A 100 -9.95 5.11 -10.72
C GLU A 100 -10.59 3.88 -11.36
N ASP A 101 -11.19 4.05 -12.54
CA ASP A 101 -11.79 2.93 -13.30
C ASP A 101 -10.72 1.91 -13.71
N SER A 102 -9.54 2.38 -14.10
CA SER A 102 -8.37 1.58 -14.51
C SER A 102 -7.53 1.06 -13.34
N PHE A 103 -8.13 0.87 -12.15
CA PHE A 103 -7.42 0.40 -10.96
C PHE A 103 -6.59 -0.87 -11.23
N PRO A 104 -5.25 -0.81 -11.08
CA PRO A 104 -4.36 -1.93 -11.40
C PRO A 104 -4.48 -3.07 -10.37
N ASN A 105 -3.75 -4.17 -10.59
CA ASN A 105 -3.64 -5.26 -9.62
C ASN A 105 -2.18 -5.65 -9.40
N GLY A 106 -1.80 -5.89 -8.16
CA GLY A 106 -0.48 -6.38 -7.78
C GLY A 106 0.64 -5.38 -8.05
N LYS A 107 0.38 -4.09 -7.81
CA LYS A 107 1.33 -2.99 -8.00
C LYS A 107 1.67 -2.30 -6.69
N PHE A 108 2.85 -1.71 -6.67
CA PHE A 108 3.26 -0.76 -5.65
C PHE A 108 3.23 0.64 -6.27
N LEU A 109 2.62 1.61 -5.59
CA LEU A 109 2.39 2.93 -6.16
C LEU A 109 2.82 4.03 -5.19
N GLN A 110 3.26 5.14 -5.77
CA GLN A 110 3.50 6.41 -5.07
C GLN A 110 3.04 7.56 -5.96
N HIS A 111 2.31 8.49 -5.41
CA HIS A 111 1.79 9.69 -6.13
C HIS A 111 0.98 9.37 -7.41
N GLY A 112 0.34 8.20 -7.46
CA GLY A 112 -0.41 7.74 -8.63
C GLY A 112 0.43 7.00 -9.68
N GLU A 113 1.75 6.92 -9.51
CA GLU A 113 2.66 6.22 -10.41
C GLU A 113 3.06 4.84 -9.87
N ILE A 114 3.25 3.89 -10.75
CA ILE A 114 3.76 2.56 -10.38
C ILE A 114 5.27 2.68 -10.15
N ILE A 115 5.70 2.24 -8.99
CA ILE A 115 7.10 2.17 -8.60
C ILE A 115 7.55 0.71 -8.41
N PRO A 116 8.85 0.42 -8.46
CA PRO A 116 9.39 -0.90 -8.13
C PRO A 116 9.03 -1.36 -6.71
N TRP A 117 9.06 -2.69 -6.53
CA TRP A 117 8.80 -3.29 -5.21
C TRP A 117 9.97 -3.12 -4.25
#